data_5693c2d4bff68d929daa1923c7efeae8
#
_entry.id   5693c2d4bff68d929daa1923c7efeae8
#
_cell.length_a   1.000
_cell.length_b   1.000
_cell.length_c   1.000
_cell.angle_alpha   90.00
_cell.angle_beta   90.00
_cell.angle_gamma   90.00
#
_symmetry.space_group_name_H-M   'P 1'
#
loop_
_entity.id
_entity.type
_entity.pdbx_description
1 polymer ?
#
loop_
_entity_poly.entity_id
_entity_poly.type
_entity_poly.pdbx_seq_one_letter_code
_entity_poly.pdbx_strand_id
1 'polypeptide(L)'
;MNLRRKNTTIKITTFNPQIITGDAESLVHLFQALGFERHHNPKGIGELNVEGIRMKDSNSFYLDLSTPDIRLPHDITAIRMNVDDFEAAFQLLQEHGFRNFYGDSMVETKSSKSALMISLSGLAINLIQHIKDHD
;
A
#
# COMPACT_ATOMS: atom_id res chain seq x y z
N MET A 1 -31.99 -2.75 0.31
CA MET A 1 -31.34 -3.22 0.11
C MET A 1 -30.54 -3.10 -0.91
N ASN A 2 -29.70 -3.17 -1.06
CA ASN A 2 -28.98 -2.95 -1.93
C ASN A 2 -28.46 -3.86 -2.74
N LEU A 3 -28.96 -4.22 -3.50
CA LEU A 3 -28.57 -5.18 -4.24
C LEU A 3 -27.65 -4.86 -5.22
N ARG A 4 -27.41 -3.76 -5.48
CA ARG A 4 -26.60 -3.37 -6.44
C ARG A 4 -25.29 -3.76 -6.21
N ARG A 5 -24.97 -4.05 -5.09
CA ARG A 5 -23.72 -4.42 -4.82
C ARG A 5 -23.32 -5.60 -5.51
N LYS A 6 -24.12 -6.44 -5.94
CA LYS A 6 -23.74 -7.63 -6.56
C LYS A 6 -22.94 -7.39 -7.77
N ASN A 7 -22.92 -6.23 -8.33
CA ASN A 7 -22.13 -6.00 -9.51
C ASN A 7 -20.76 -5.51 -9.16
N THR A 8 -20.47 -5.36 -7.91
CA THR A 8 -19.17 -4.91 -7.49
C THR A 8 -18.34 -6.12 -7.19
N THR A 9 -17.38 -6.43 -8.06
CA THR A 9 -16.63 -7.62 -7.87
C THR A 9 -15.17 -7.29 -7.64
N ILE A 10 -14.90 -6.37 -6.72
CA ILE A 10 -13.54 -6.04 -6.37
C ILE A 10 -12.92 -7.24 -5.67
N LYS A 11 -11.79 -7.70 -6.16
CA LYS A 11 -11.08 -8.79 -5.53
C LYS A 11 -9.80 -8.28 -4.94
N ILE A 12 -9.54 -8.64 -3.71
CA ILE A 12 -8.31 -8.32 -3.03
C ILE A 12 -7.33 -9.43 -3.32
N THR A 13 -6.18 -9.07 -3.86
CA THR A 13 -5.17 -10.06 -4.23
C THR A 13 -3.97 -10.07 -3.30
N THR A 14 -3.77 -9.01 -2.51
CA THR A 14 -2.72 -8.96 -1.49
C THR A 14 -3.26 -8.15 -0.32
N PHE A 15 -2.99 -8.61 0.87
CA PHE A 15 -3.50 -7.95 2.07
C PHE A 15 -2.51 -8.20 3.20
N ASN A 16 -1.75 -7.19 3.58
CA ASN A 16 -0.76 -7.35 4.64
C ASN A 16 -0.40 -6.01 5.25
N PRO A 17 0.21 -6.02 6.43
CA PRO A 17 0.61 -4.77 7.07
C PRO A 17 1.70 -4.06 6.28
N GLN A 18 1.68 -2.74 6.35
CA GLN A 18 2.70 -1.92 5.75
C GLN A 18 3.01 -0.78 6.71
N ILE A 19 4.29 -0.43 6.84
CA ILE A 19 4.69 0.70 7.65
C ILE A 19 5.39 1.69 6.73
N ILE A 20 4.90 2.92 6.72
CA ILE A 20 5.48 4.00 5.93
C ILE A 20 6.33 4.81 6.89
N THR A 21 7.62 4.87 6.63
CA THR A 21 8.58 5.35 7.62
C THR A 21 9.69 6.14 6.96
N GLY A 22 10.27 7.07 7.71
CA GLY A 22 11.46 7.77 7.26
C GLY A 22 12.75 7.01 7.60
N ASP A 23 12.65 5.90 8.33
CA ASP A 23 13.83 5.15 8.75
C ASP A 23 13.57 3.66 8.62
N ALA A 24 13.62 3.18 7.38
CA ALA A 24 13.32 1.79 7.12
C ALA A 24 14.38 0.85 7.68
N GLU A 25 15.64 1.27 7.72
CA GLU A 25 16.69 0.34 8.17
C GLU A 25 16.54 -0.07 9.64
N SER A 26 16.13 0.85 10.50
CA SER A 26 15.89 0.50 11.89
C SER A 26 14.79 -0.56 11.99
N LEU A 27 13.76 -0.43 11.20
CA LEU A 27 12.66 -1.40 11.22
C LEU A 27 13.08 -2.72 10.60
N VAL A 28 13.92 -2.68 9.56
CA VAL A 28 14.44 -3.91 8.98
C VAL A 28 15.19 -4.69 10.05
N HIS A 29 16.05 -4.01 10.83
CA HIS A 29 16.80 -4.70 11.85
C HIS A 29 15.88 -5.30 12.92
N LEU A 30 14.85 -4.56 13.32
CA LEU A 30 13.89 -5.09 14.28
C LEU A 30 13.22 -6.34 13.76
N PHE A 31 12.69 -6.28 12.54
CA PHE A 31 11.93 -7.40 12.02
C PHE A 31 12.82 -8.58 11.65
N GLN A 32 14.08 -8.32 11.28
CA GLN A 32 15.02 -9.43 11.12
C GLN A 32 15.23 -10.15 12.43
N ALA A 33 15.33 -9.42 13.53
CA ALA A 33 15.47 -10.03 14.84
C ALA A 33 14.23 -10.84 15.21
N LEU A 34 13.09 -10.49 14.64
CA LEU A 34 11.84 -11.23 14.88
C LEU A 34 11.63 -12.38 13.90
N GLY A 35 12.58 -12.60 13.00
CA GLY A 35 12.49 -13.76 12.11
C GLY A 35 12.10 -13.46 10.68
N PHE A 36 12.02 -12.19 10.32
CA PHE A 36 11.73 -11.82 8.92
C PHE A 36 13.02 -11.66 8.15
N GLU A 37 12.95 -11.85 6.84
CA GLU A 37 14.08 -11.63 5.96
C GLU A 37 13.64 -10.77 4.79
N ARG A 38 14.55 -10.02 4.21
CA ARG A 38 14.23 -9.24 3.03
C ARG A 38 13.88 -10.17 1.90
N HIS A 39 12.77 -9.87 1.23
CA HIS A 39 12.30 -10.70 0.14
C HIS A 39 12.35 -9.95 -1.18
N HIS A 40 12.08 -8.66 -1.18
CA HIS A 40 12.07 -7.87 -2.40
C HIS A 40 12.29 -6.42 -2.00
N ASN A 41 13.02 -5.67 -2.80
CA ASN A 41 13.43 -4.33 -2.42
C ASN A 41 13.44 -3.36 -3.59
N PRO A 42 12.27 -3.01 -4.15
CA PRO A 42 12.22 -2.07 -5.26
C PRO A 42 12.53 -0.66 -4.79
N LYS A 43 13.12 0.16 -5.65
CA LYS A 43 13.48 1.53 -5.34
C LYS A 43 13.02 2.45 -6.45
N GLY A 44 12.81 3.72 -6.10
CA GLY A 44 12.49 4.72 -7.10
C GLY A 44 11.15 4.55 -7.76
N ILE A 45 10.16 4.04 -7.01
CA ILE A 45 8.86 3.75 -7.56
C ILE A 45 8.03 5.02 -7.69
N GLY A 46 7.58 5.31 -8.90
CA GLY A 46 6.63 6.40 -9.16
C GLY A 46 7.21 7.78 -8.97
N GLU A 47 6.33 8.77 -8.99
CA GLU A 47 6.74 10.16 -8.88
C GLU A 47 7.28 10.51 -7.51
N LEU A 48 6.86 9.83 -6.50
CA LEU A 48 7.30 10.11 -5.14
C LEU A 48 8.60 9.41 -4.79
N ASN A 49 9.19 8.71 -5.75
CA ASN A 49 10.48 8.04 -5.57
C ASN A 49 10.49 7.18 -4.31
N VAL A 50 9.48 6.37 -4.16
CA VAL A 50 9.30 5.53 -2.98
C VAL A 50 10.28 4.37 -3.00
N GLU A 51 10.91 4.11 -1.87
CA GLU A 51 11.71 2.92 -1.71
C GLU A 51 10.88 1.90 -0.94
N GLY A 52 10.76 0.70 -1.47
CA GLY A 52 9.97 -0.35 -0.85
C GLY A 52 10.81 -1.53 -0.46
N ILE A 53 10.57 -2.07 0.72
CA ILE A 53 11.26 -3.26 1.18
C ILE A 53 10.20 -4.26 1.59
N ARG A 54 10.21 -5.42 0.98
CA ARG A 54 9.28 -6.47 1.36
C ARG A 54 9.98 -7.48 2.23
N MET A 55 9.40 -7.81 3.36
CA MET A 55 9.95 -8.78 4.28
C MET A 55 8.99 -9.95 4.43
N LYS A 56 9.53 -11.12 4.70
CA LYS A 56 8.75 -12.34 4.81
C LYS A 56 9.36 -13.23 5.88
N ASP A 57 8.52 -13.85 6.70
CA ASP A 57 9.01 -14.78 7.70
C ASP A 57 8.80 -16.22 7.25
N SER A 58 9.18 -17.18 8.08
CA SER A 58 9.10 -18.58 7.72
C SER A 58 7.67 -19.11 7.61
N ASN A 59 6.70 -18.37 8.14
CA ASN A 59 5.30 -18.75 8.02
C ASN A 59 4.61 -18.05 6.85
N SER A 60 5.38 -17.37 6.01
CA SER A 60 4.88 -16.66 4.86
C SER A 60 4.03 -15.45 5.23
N PHE A 61 4.29 -14.84 6.38
CA PHE A 61 3.70 -13.56 6.70
C PHE A 61 4.54 -12.48 6.02
N TYR A 62 3.87 -11.53 5.40
CA TYR A 62 4.55 -10.45 4.70
C TYR A 62 4.40 -9.15 5.46
N LEU A 63 5.44 -8.35 5.42
CA LEU A 63 5.42 -6.99 5.92
C LEU A 63 6.08 -6.12 4.88
N ASP A 64 5.46 -5.00 4.53
CA ASP A 64 6.05 -4.07 3.60
C ASP A 64 6.47 -2.81 4.34
N LEU A 65 7.68 -2.34 4.06
CA LEU A 65 8.19 -1.09 4.59
C LEU A 65 8.35 -0.16 3.40
N SER A 66 7.95 1.09 3.55
CA SER A 66 7.95 2.02 2.45
C SER A 66 8.50 3.35 2.93
N THR A 67 9.44 3.92 2.19
CA THR A 67 10.02 5.21 2.53
C THR A 67 9.79 6.16 1.37
N PRO A 68 8.79 7.02 1.44
CA PRO A 68 8.55 7.99 0.39
C PRO A 68 9.56 9.14 0.50
N ASP A 69 9.76 9.84 -0.60
CA ASP A 69 10.69 10.96 -0.62
C ASP A 69 9.99 12.23 -0.17
N ILE A 70 9.35 12.15 1.00
CA ILE A 70 8.73 13.30 1.63
C ILE A 70 8.98 13.18 3.12
N ARG A 71 8.89 14.29 3.82
CA ARG A 71 9.12 14.26 5.24
C ARG A 71 7.86 13.81 5.95
N LEU A 72 8.01 12.87 6.86
CA LEU A 72 6.90 12.37 7.65
C LEU A 72 7.12 12.78 9.11
N PRO A 73 6.09 13.28 9.80
CA PRO A 73 6.23 13.64 11.21
C PRO A 73 6.35 12.39 12.09
N HIS A 74 5.82 11.28 11.65
CA HIS A 74 5.93 10.01 12.38
C HIS A 74 5.60 8.91 11.40
N ASP A 75 5.83 7.67 11.79
CA ASP A 75 5.51 6.54 10.94
C ASP A 75 4.02 6.41 10.77
N ILE A 76 3.60 5.87 9.64
CA ILE A 76 2.20 5.58 9.36
C ILE A 76 2.07 4.07 9.21
N THR A 77 1.16 3.48 9.98
CA THR A 77 0.86 2.07 9.84
C THR A 77 -0.34 1.93 8.93
N ALA A 78 -0.22 1.15 7.90
CA ALA A 78 -1.26 1.00 6.90
C ALA A 78 -1.49 -0.47 6.61
N ILE A 79 -2.59 -0.75 5.93
CA ILE A 79 -2.83 -2.05 5.35
C ILE A 79 -2.51 -1.92 3.87
N ARG A 80 -1.59 -2.74 3.39
CA ARG A 80 -1.34 -2.80 1.95
C ARG A 80 -2.38 -3.70 1.34
N MET A 81 -3.11 -3.19 0.35
CA MET A 81 -4.20 -3.93 -0.24
C MET A 81 -4.14 -3.81 -1.75
N ASN A 82 -3.78 -4.90 -2.41
CA ASN A 82 -3.79 -4.92 -3.86
C ASN A 82 -5.16 -5.40 -4.31
N VAL A 83 -5.70 -4.76 -5.33
CA VAL A 83 -7.02 -5.08 -5.84
C VAL A 83 -6.95 -5.21 -7.36
N ASP A 84 -7.97 -5.81 -7.92
CA ASP A 84 -8.05 -5.99 -9.37
C ASP A 84 -8.76 -4.83 -10.07
N ASP A 85 -9.37 -3.91 -9.33
CA ASP A 85 -10.08 -2.77 -9.93
C ASP A 85 -9.85 -1.56 -9.04
N PHE A 86 -8.81 -0.82 -9.36
CA PHE A 86 -8.41 0.33 -8.55
C PHE A 86 -9.51 1.39 -8.48
N GLU A 87 -10.11 1.72 -9.63
CA GLU A 87 -11.07 2.81 -9.66
C GLU A 87 -12.30 2.50 -8.82
N ALA A 88 -12.79 1.26 -8.91
CA ALA A 88 -13.94 0.88 -8.12
C ALA A 88 -13.61 0.88 -6.63
N ALA A 89 -12.44 0.38 -6.25
CA ALA A 89 -12.04 0.37 -4.86
C ALA A 89 -11.79 1.77 -4.32
N PHE A 90 -11.18 2.62 -5.13
CA PHE A 90 -10.90 3.99 -4.73
C PHE A 90 -12.22 4.73 -4.46
N GLN A 91 -13.19 4.58 -5.35
CA GLN A 91 -14.48 5.21 -5.17
C GLN A 91 -15.21 4.67 -3.95
N LEU A 92 -15.13 3.36 -3.73
CA LEU A 92 -15.76 2.76 -2.56
C LEU A 92 -15.17 3.32 -1.28
N LEU A 93 -13.85 3.46 -1.21
CA LEU A 93 -13.22 4.03 -0.03
C LEU A 93 -13.62 5.49 0.16
N GLN A 94 -13.73 6.25 -0.92
CA GLN A 94 -14.18 7.64 -0.79
C GLN A 94 -15.60 7.69 -0.24
N GLU A 95 -16.46 6.79 -0.66
CA GLU A 95 -17.83 6.74 -0.15
C GLU A 95 -17.88 6.41 1.33
N HIS A 96 -16.83 5.78 1.84
CA HIS A 96 -16.75 5.44 3.25
C HIS A 96 -15.88 6.42 4.05
N GLY A 97 -15.63 7.59 3.47
CA GLY A 97 -14.97 8.65 4.23
C GLY A 97 -13.46 8.70 4.12
N PHE A 98 -12.86 7.87 3.27
CA PHE A 98 -11.42 7.91 3.09
C PHE A 98 -11.04 8.99 2.09
N ARG A 99 -9.87 9.56 2.27
CA ARG A 99 -9.32 10.54 1.36
C ARG A 99 -7.89 10.17 1.02
N ASN A 100 -7.46 10.57 -0.17
CA ASN A 100 -6.08 10.32 -0.59
C ASN A 100 -5.15 11.21 0.24
N PHE A 101 -4.20 10.60 0.93
CA PHE A 101 -3.27 11.31 1.78
C PHE A 101 -2.47 12.35 1.00
N TYR A 102 -2.14 12.08 -0.23
CA TYR A 102 -1.35 12.98 -1.06
C TYR A 102 -2.21 13.96 -1.88
N GLY A 103 -3.45 14.15 -1.51
CA GLY A 103 -4.35 15.06 -2.21
C GLY A 103 -4.74 14.51 -3.56
N ASP A 104 -4.38 15.20 -4.63
CA ASP A 104 -4.73 14.72 -5.96
C ASP A 104 -3.64 13.88 -6.59
N SER A 105 -2.53 13.69 -5.90
CA SER A 105 -1.42 12.92 -6.45
C SER A 105 -1.59 11.44 -6.20
N MET A 106 -1.28 10.64 -7.19
CA MET A 106 -1.26 9.20 -7.05
C MET A 106 0.08 8.69 -7.54
N VAL A 107 0.54 7.60 -6.97
CA VAL A 107 1.77 6.97 -7.43
C VAL A 107 1.38 6.05 -8.58
N GLU A 108 1.82 6.39 -9.77
CA GLU A 108 1.43 5.66 -10.96
C GLU A 108 2.66 5.34 -11.79
N THR A 109 2.81 4.10 -12.16
CA THR A 109 3.90 3.66 -13.02
C THR A 109 3.27 2.94 -14.21
N LYS A 110 4.11 2.39 -15.08
CA LYS A 110 3.58 1.63 -16.20
C LYS A 110 2.86 0.38 -15.71
N SER A 111 3.26 -0.16 -14.57
CA SER A 111 2.74 -1.43 -14.11
C SER A 111 1.89 -1.35 -12.86
N SER A 112 1.69 -0.18 -12.29
CA SER A 112 0.91 -0.10 -11.07
C SER A 112 0.29 1.28 -10.88
N LYS A 113 -0.75 1.32 -10.07
CA LYS A 113 -1.42 2.53 -9.69
C LYS A 113 -1.69 2.40 -8.20
N SER A 114 -1.40 3.42 -7.42
CA SER A 114 -1.62 3.33 -5.98
C SER A 114 -2.00 4.66 -5.37
N ALA A 115 -2.66 4.60 -4.23
CA ALA A 115 -3.02 5.77 -3.45
C ALA A 115 -3.04 5.39 -1.98
N LEU A 116 -2.56 6.27 -1.13
CA LEU A 116 -2.62 6.06 0.31
C LEU A 116 -3.91 6.71 0.80
N MET A 117 -4.88 5.88 1.18
CA MET A 117 -6.20 6.35 1.57
C MET A 117 -6.31 6.36 3.08
N ILE A 118 -6.79 7.47 3.65
CA ILE A 118 -6.86 7.61 5.10
C ILE A 118 -8.26 8.04 5.51
N SER A 119 -8.84 7.34 6.47
CA SER A 119 -10.16 7.66 6.99
C SER A 119 -10.06 8.80 8.00
N LEU A 120 -11.21 9.34 8.38
CA LEU A 120 -11.23 10.41 9.35
C LEU A 120 -10.65 10.00 10.70
N SER A 121 -10.79 8.74 11.05
CA SER A 121 -10.26 8.26 12.33
C SER A 121 -8.80 7.81 12.22
N GLY A 122 -8.21 7.87 11.04
CA GLY A 122 -6.78 7.59 10.90
C GLY A 122 -6.41 6.23 10.35
N LEU A 123 -7.38 5.41 9.96
CA LEU A 123 -7.05 4.14 9.35
C LEU A 123 -6.45 4.38 7.97
N ALA A 124 -5.29 3.84 7.71
CA ALA A 124 -4.61 4.02 6.43
C ALA A 124 -4.64 2.74 5.63
N ILE A 125 -5.02 2.84 4.36
CA ILE A 125 -5.00 1.73 3.42
C ILE A 125 -4.21 2.16 2.21
N ASN A 126 -3.14 1.43 1.90
CA ASN A 126 -2.38 1.69 0.69
C ASN A 126 -3.00 0.84 -0.41
N LEU A 127 -3.81 1.48 -1.24
CA LEU A 127 -4.59 0.80 -2.27
C LEU A 127 -3.75 0.72 -3.53
N ILE A 128 -3.60 -0.47 -4.07
CA ILE A 128 -2.70 -0.71 -5.20
C ILE A 128 -3.38 -1.60 -6.22
N GLN A 129 -3.16 -1.31 -7.49
CA GLN A 129 -3.49 -2.24 -8.55
C GLN A 129 -2.27 -2.38 -9.45
N HIS A 130 -1.83 -3.61 -9.66
CA HIS A 130 -0.78 -3.88 -10.63
C HIS A 130 -1.44 -4.02 -11.99
N ILE A 131 -0.96 -3.23 -12.93
CA ILE A 131 -1.50 -3.25 -14.28
C ILE A 131 -0.51 -4.05 -15.10
N LYS A 132 -0.96 -5.20 -15.59
CA LYS A 132 -0.07 -5.99 -16.38
C LYS A 132 0.12 -5.37 -17.73
N ASP A 133 1.37 -5.30 -18.12
CA ASP A 133 1.68 -4.74 -19.40
C ASP A 133 2.08 -5.90 -20.24
N HIS A 134 1.26 -6.31 -21.13
CA HIS A 134 1.52 -7.47 -21.89
C HIS A 134 2.13 -7.24 -23.20
N ASP A 135 2.63 -6.11 -23.39
CA ASP A 135 3.14 -5.86 -24.67
C ASP A 135 4.37 -6.20 -24.95
#